data_70eeeff3d3462b71cd7f71fb608f1cfc
#
_entry.id   70eeeff3d3462b71cd7f71fb608f1cfc
#
_cell.length_a   1.000
_cell.length_b   1.000
_cell.length_c   1.000
_cell.angle_alpha   90.00
_cell.angle_beta   90.00
_cell.angle_gamma   90.00
#
_symmetry.space_group_name_H-M   'P 1'
#
loop_
_entity.id
_entity.type
_entity.pdbx_description
1 polymer ?
#
loop_
_entity_poly.entity_id
_entity_poly.type
_entity_poly.pdbx_seq_one_letter_code
_entity_poly.pdbx_strand_id
1 'polypeptide(L)'
;MRKPRVKISHPDRAAGRPSRRPAHTPRPSRGARGARQHGMVPRELLDPVVEHFKPQRVILFGSRARGEANHDSDIDLLVIVDDDTPAEKLTWEAGSKAHRSRHAADVFPMRAGTFELDRSVVGTLAAEADADGIVVYGSPKGLSMKSADPRARWEAVQEWLEVADVDRNTATACLAVASLHPSVAFHCQQALEKLLKGFLTLAGKRSRKTHSLKELGAIAEASFPEIADLVAAAKDWSGWAVNYRYPSPRRRRRTLPGEDELRRALAVIDALAAELRAANPEPPVRPGRPASSA
;
A
#
# COMPACT_ATOMS: atom_id res chain seq x y z
N MET A 1 25.72 -22.98 63.58
CA MET A 1 26.61 -23.39 62.49
C MET A 1 26.48 -22.37 61.33
N ARG A 2 27.49 -21.51 61.15
CA ARG A 2 27.54 -20.46 60.10
C ARG A 2 28.29 -21.03 58.90
N LYS A 3 27.68 -20.98 57.69
CA LYS A 3 28.36 -21.36 56.45
C LYS A 3 29.31 -20.24 55.99
N PRO A 4 30.48 -20.54 55.42
CA PRO A 4 31.46 -19.55 54.99
C PRO A 4 31.06 -18.84 53.68
N ARG A 5 31.35 -17.54 53.64
CA ARG A 5 31.24 -16.67 52.46
C ARG A 5 32.46 -16.91 51.55
N VAL A 6 32.21 -17.32 50.32
CA VAL A 6 33.24 -17.36 49.28
C VAL A 6 33.44 -15.95 48.74
N LYS A 7 34.64 -15.38 48.84
CA LYS A 7 35.07 -14.16 48.18
C LYS A 7 35.47 -14.50 46.73
N ILE A 8 34.76 -13.95 45.74
CA ILE A 8 35.19 -14.00 44.37
C ILE A 8 35.95 -12.71 44.08
N SER A 9 37.25 -12.81 43.84
CA SER A 9 38.13 -11.75 43.38
C SER A 9 37.95 -11.53 41.90
N HIS A 10 37.68 -10.29 41.47
CA HIS A 10 37.69 -9.89 40.08
C HIS A 10 39.11 -9.55 39.63
N PRO A 11 39.54 -10.00 38.43
CA PRO A 11 40.79 -9.54 37.85
C PRO A 11 40.62 -8.18 37.18
N ASP A 12 41.69 -7.40 37.18
CA ASP A 12 41.89 -6.06 36.68
C ASP A 12 41.36 -5.83 35.24
N ARG A 13 40.68 -4.70 35.06
CA ARG A 13 40.31 -4.15 33.76
C ARG A 13 41.55 -3.54 33.11
N ALA A 14 42.10 -4.24 32.13
CA ALA A 14 43.00 -3.63 31.16
C ALA A 14 42.27 -2.63 30.28
N ALA A 15 42.81 -1.42 30.12
CA ALA A 15 42.28 -0.33 29.31
C ALA A 15 42.18 -0.71 27.85
N GLY A 16 40.96 -0.91 27.37
CA GLY A 16 40.62 -1.11 25.94
C GLY A 16 40.66 0.21 25.19
N ARG A 17 41.40 0.25 24.13
CA ARG A 17 41.46 1.34 23.13
C ARG A 17 40.05 1.70 22.59
N PRO A 18 39.75 2.99 22.31
CA PRO A 18 38.50 3.35 21.71
C PRO A 18 38.46 2.80 20.27
N SER A 19 37.48 1.94 19.98
CA SER A 19 37.18 1.50 18.61
C SER A 19 36.72 2.73 17.77
N ARG A 20 37.50 3.07 16.77
CA ARG A 20 37.09 4.05 15.75
C ARG A 20 35.85 3.49 15.04
N ARG A 21 34.69 4.12 15.27
CA ARG A 21 33.53 3.95 14.40
C ARG A 21 33.94 4.31 12.97
N PRO A 22 33.56 3.52 11.96
CA PRO A 22 33.76 3.93 10.58
C PRO A 22 33.02 5.25 10.35
N ALA A 23 33.69 6.20 9.74
CA ALA A 23 33.14 7.51 9.38
C ALA A 23 31.89 7.30 8.51
N HIS A 24 30.77 7.86 8.94
CA HIS A 24 29.55 7.96 8.16
C HIS A 24 29.87 8.77 6.92
N THR A 25 29.99 8.12 5.76
CA THR A 25 30.07 8.81 4.48
C THR A 25 28.75 9.58 4.30
N PRO A 26 28.77 10.91 4.09
CA PRO A 26 27.57 11.67 3.88
C PRO A 26 26.87 11.15 2.61
N ARG A 27 25.59 10.82 2.70
CA ARG A 27 24.73 10.52 1.55
C ARG A 27 24.84 11.70 0.56
N PRO A 28 25.08 11.46 -0.74
CA PRO A 28 25.13 12.54 -1.72
C PRO A 28 23.79 13.28 -1.75
N SER A 29 23.85 14.60 -1.75
CA SER A 29 22.67 15.48 -1.76
C SER A 29 21.82 15.22 -3.01
N ARG A 30 20.47 15.30 -2.83
CA ARG A 30 19.46 15.07 -3.88
C ARG A 30 19.67 15.83 -5.22
N GLY A 31 20.50 16.88 -5.24
CA GLY A 31 20.77 17.70 -6.42
C GLY A 31 21.74 17.09 -7.45
N ALA A 32 22.57 16.10 -7.07
CA ALA A 32 23.58 15.52 -7.96
C ALA A 32 23.09 14.30 -8.77
N ARG A 33 21.85 13.86 -8.57
CA ARG A 33 21.30 12.63 -9.19
C ARG A 33 20.81 12.82 -10.63
N GLY A 34 20.45 14.03 -11.05
CA GLY A 34 19.84 14.28 -12.36
C GLY A 34 20.73 13.95 -13.58
N ALA A 35 22.04 14.09 -13.48
CA ALA A 35 22.96 13.91 -14.60
C ALA A 35 23.48 12.46 -14.80
N ARG A 36 23.30 11.56 -13.82
CA ARG A 36 23.76 10.16 -13.89
C ARG A 36 22.67 9.16 -14.31
N GLN A 37 21.44 9.61 -14.52
CA GLN A 37 20.26 8.74 -14.64
C GLN A 37 20.13 8.10 -16.04
N HIS A 38 20.68 8.69 -17.11
CA HIS A 38 20.50 8.19 -18.48
C HIS A 38 21.37 6.98 -18.86
N GLY A 39 22.29 6.52 -18.00
CA GLY A 39 23.17 5.38 -18.28
C GLY A 39 22.86 4.09 -17.51
N MET A 40 21.88 4.12 -16.59
CA MET A 40 21.62 2.96 -15.71
C MET A 40 20.76 1.88 -16.35
N VAL A 41 19.94 2.22 -17.35
CA VAL A 41 19.15 1.29 -18.15
C VAL A 41 19.57 1.43 -19.61
N PRO A 42 19.91 0.32 -20.30
CA PRO A 42 20.26 0.37 -21.72
C PRO A 42 19.11 0.93 -22.56
N ARG A 43 19.42 1.80 -23.52
CA ARG A 43 18.38 2.38 -24.41
C ARG A 43 17.65 1.33 -25.22
N GLU A 44 18.35 0.27 -25.63
CA GLU A 44 17.78 -0.89 -26.34
C GLU A 44 16.71 -1.64 -25.54
N LEU A 45 16.67 -1.44 -24.21
CA LEU A 45 15.60 -1.93 -23.33
C LEU A 45 14.55 -0.82 -23.07
N LEU A 46 15.00 0.38 -22.74
CA LEU A 46 14.11 1.45 -22.29
C LEU A 46 13.25 2.01 -23.43
N ASP A 47 13.85 2.25 -24.62
CA ASP A 47 13.14 2.90 -25.73
C ASP A 47 11.94 2.08 -26.22
N PRO A 48 12.02 0.74 -26.44
CA PRO A 48 10.88 -0.08 -26.80
C PRO A 48 9.78 -0.10 -25.71
N VAL A 49 10.16 -0.12 -24.42
CA VAL A 49 9.21 -0.06 -23.29
C VAL A 49 8.45 1.26 -23.32
N VAL A 50 9.14 2.37 -23.51
CA VAL A 50 8.53 3.71 -23.60
C VAL A 50 7.61 3.82 -24.83
N GLU A 51 8.02 3.30 -25.98
CA GLU A 51 7.22 3.32 -27.20
C GLU A 51 5.93 2.50 -27.06
N HIS A 52 6.03 1.33 -26.44
CA HIS A 52 4.91 0.40 -26.27
C HIS A 52 3.88 0.92 -25.27
N PHE A 53 4.32 1.38 -24.11
CA PHE A 53 3.44 1.76 -23.01
C PHE A 53 3.06 3.24 -23.00
N LYS A 54 3.86 4.11 -23.64
CA LYS A 54 3.73 5.59 -23.57
C LYS A 54 3.58 6.08 -22.12
N PRO A 55 4.49 5.69 -21.21
CA PRO A 55 4.30 5.86 -19.78
C PRO A 55 4.47 7.32 -19.36
N GLN A 56 3.83 7.69 -18.26
CA GLN A 56 4.14 8.94 -17.55
C GLN A 56 5.53 8.89 -16.90
N ARG A 57 5.94 7.68 -16.47
CA ARG A 57 7.21 7.47 -15.75
C ARG A 57 7.67 6.02 -15.86
N VAL A 58 9.00 5.83 -15.92
CA VAL A 58 9.62 4.52 -15.69
C VAL A 58 10.58 4.67 -14.51
N ILE A 59 10.48 3.76 -13.56
CA ILE A 59 11.29 3.71 -12.35
C ILE A 59 12.10 2.41 -12.37
N LEU A 60 13.43 2.52 -12.36
CA LEU A 60 14.32 1.41 -12.05
C LEU A 60 14.27 1.16 -10.54
N PHE A 61 14.01 -0.07 -10.11
CA PHE A 61 13.98 -0.42 -8.70
C PHE A 61 14.78 -1.71 -8.44
N GLY A 62 14.60 -2.33 -7.27
CA GLY A 62 15.31 -3.57 -6.94
C GLY A 62 16.82 -3.39 -6.69
N SER A 63 17.58 -4.45 -6.88
CA SER A 63 19.01 -4.53 -6.55
C SER A 63 19.86 -3.48 -7.29
N ARG A 64 19.54 -3.22 -8.56
CA ARG A 64 20.27 -2.23 -9.37
C ARG A 64 20.07 -0.80 -8.88
N ALA A 65 18.86 -0.47 -8.46
CA ALA A 65 18.59 0.86 -7.91
C ALA A 65 19.31 1.09 -6.56
N ARG A 66 19.45 0.04 -5.76
CA ARG A 66 20.16 0.10 -4.47
C ARG A 66 21.68 0.03 -4.59
N GLY A 67 22.20 -0.30 -5.78
CA GLY A 67 23.64 -0.49 -5.98
C GLY A 67 24.18 -1.83 -5.45
N GLU A 68 23.28 -2.80 -5.26
CA GLU A 68 23.56 -4.16 -4.76
C GLU A 68 23.67 -5.18 -5.91
N ALA A 69 23.46 -4.74 -7.15
CA ALA A 69 23.42 -5.61 -8.32
C ALA A 69 24.79 -6.26 -8.59
N ASN A 70 24.74 -7.55 -8.96
CA ASN A 70 25.85 -8.30 -9.52
C ASN A 70 25.68 -8.47 -11.05
N HIS A 71 26.60 -9.22 -11.69
CA HIS A 71 26.59 -9.45 -13.13
C HIS A 71 25.30 -10.14 -13.62
N ASP A 72 24.68 -10.97 -12.80
CA ASP A 72 23.51 -11.80 -13.14
C ASP A 72 22.19 -11.16 -12.67
N SER A 73 22.24 -9.97 -12.08
CA SER A 73 21.03 -9.29 -11.59
C SER A 73 20.20 -8.76 -12.75
N ASP A 74 18.87 -9.05 -12.70
CA ASP A 74 17.89 -8.52 -13.64
C ASP A 74 17.73 -7.00 -13.52
N ILE A 75 17.10 -6.41 -14.53
CA ILE A 75 16.72 -4.99 -14.53
C ILE A 75 15.23 -4.91 -14.21
N ASP A 76 14.89 -4.44 -13.02
CA ASP A 76 13.50 -4.30 -12.58
C ASP A 76 12.97 -2.92 -12.95
N LEU A 77 11.97 -2.84 -13.82
CA LEU A 77 11.35 -1.60 -14.27
C LEU A 77 9.87 -1.54 -13.88
N LEU A 78 9.49 -0.55 -13.10
CA LEU A 78 8.10 -0.20 -12.87
C LEU A 78 7.68 0.87 -13.87
N VAL A 79 6.71 0.53 -14.72
CA VAL A 79 6.24 1.37 -15.84
C VAL A 79 4.90 1.98 -15.46
N ILE A 80 4.89 3.27 -15.12
CA ILE A 80 3.68 3.95 -14.67
C ILE A 80 2.98 4.56 -15.86
N VAL A 81 1.79 4.05 -16.15
CA VAL A 81 0.94 4.45 -17.29
C VAL A 81 -0.28 5.23 -16.83
N ASP A 82 -1.01 5.79 -17.80
CA ASP A 82 -2.27 6.47 -17.53
C ASP A 82 -3.34 5.49 -17.00
N ASP A 83 -4.27 6.01 -16.19
CA ASP A 83 -5.30 5.20 -15.55
C ASP A 83 -6.33 4.63 -16.54
N ASP A 84 -6.42 5.18 -17.75
CA ASP A 84 -7.24 4.70 -18.86
C ASP A 84 -6.55 3.63 -19.73
N THR A 85 -5.34 3.21 -19.34
CA THR A 85 -4.62 2.15 -20.07
C THR A 85 -5.39 0.84 -19.99
N PRO A 86 -5.67 0.18 -21.15
CA PRO A 86 -6.40 -1.07 -21.19
C PRO A 86 -5.78 -2.17 -20.34
N ALA A 87 -6.60 -2.99 -19.66
CA ALA A 87 -6.15 -4.01 -18.71
C ALA A 87 -5.22 -5.07 -19.35
N GLU A 88 -5.43 -5.40 -20.62
CA GLU A 88 -4.56 -6.33 -21.36
C GLU A 88 -3.12 -5.85 -21.52
N LYS A 89 -2.87 -4.54 -21.39
CA LYS A 89 -1.52 -3.97 -21.36
C LYS A 89 -0.88 -3.97 -19.97
N LEU A 90 -1.64 -4.28 -18.93
CA LEU A 90 -1.16 -4.26 -17.54
C LEU A 90 -0.69 -5.62 -17.05
N THR A 91 -0.57 -6.59 -17.94
CA THR A 91 -0.12 -7.94 -17.59
C THR A 91 1.41 -8.04 -17.61
N TRP A 92 1.95 -9.00 -16.84
CA TRP A 92 3.38 -9.35 -16.90
C TRP A 92 3.81 -9.75 -18.31
N GLU A 93 2.94 -10.46 -19.05
CA GLU A 93 3.20 -10.85 -20.43
C GLU A 93 3.33 -9.64 -21.37
N ALA A 94 2.52 -8.59 -21.17
CA ALA A 94 2.64 -7.36 -21.92
C ALA A 94 3.99 -6.68 -21.64
N GLY A 95 4.42 -6.65 -20.37
CA GLY A 95 5.72 -6.16 -19.98
C GLY A 95 6.87 -6.94 -20.64
N SER A 96 6.81 -8.27 -20.58
CA SER A 96 7.81 -9.16 -21.16
C SER A 96 7.89 -9.03 -22.70
N LYS A 97 6.77 -8.77 -23.37
CA LYS A 97 6.71 -8.60 -24.84
C LYS A 97 7.12 -7.19 -25.30
N ALA A 98 7.12 -6.21 -24.41
CA ALA A 98 7.42 -4.82 -24.75
C ALA A 98 8.88 -4.59 -25.17
N HIS A 99 9.77 -5.50 -24.82
CA HIS A 99 11.18 -5.42 -25.20
C HIS A 99 11.70 -6.75 -25.78
N ARG A 100 12.65 -6.64 -26.69
CA ARG A 100 13.40 -7.77 -27.27
C ARG A 100 14.89 -7.65 -26.97
N SER A 101 15.21 -7.05 -25.85
CA SER A 101 16.57 -6.81 -25.41
C SER A 101 17.21 -8.15 -24.97
N ARG A 102 18.54 -8.25 -25.15
CA ARG A 102 19.34 -9.36 -24.60
C ARG A 102 19.56 -9.26 -23.09
N HIS A 103 19.12 -8.18 -22.48
CA HIS A 103 19.22 -8.00 -21.03
C HIS A 103 18.05 -8.72 -20.35
N ALA A 104 18.37 -9.46 -19.30
CA ALA A 104 17.35 -9.97 -18.39
C ALA A 104 16.68 -8.79 -17.71
N ALA A 105 15.37 -8.64 -17.92
CA ALA A 105 14.62 -7.51 -17.40
C ALA A 105 13.17 -7.91 -17.10
N ASP A 106 12.70 -7.50 -15.94
CA ASP A 106 11.31 -7.57 -15.52
C ASP A 106 10.65 -6.21 -15.66
N VAL A 107 9.59 -6.16 -16.45
CA VAL A 107 8.85 -4.93 -16.75
C VAL A 107 7.43 -5.05 -16.19
N PHE A 108 7.13 -4.22 -15.22
CA PHE A 108 5.86 -4.23 -14.48
C PHE A 108 5.04 -2.98 -14.84
N PRO A 109 4.06 -3.07 -15.75
CA PRO A 109 3.16 -1.95 -16.02
C PRO A 109 2.16 -1.78 -14.87
N MET A 110 1.95 -0.52 -14.46
CA MET A 110 1.06 -0.16 -13.37
C MET A 110 0.38 1.17 -13.65
N ARG A 111 -0.92 1.30 -13.36
CA ARG A 111 -1.64 2.56 -13.48
C ARG A 111 -1.12 3.58 -12.47
N ALA A 112 -1.16 4.86 -12.82
CA ALA A 112 -0.73 5.95 -11.96
C ALA A 112 -1.52 6.00 -10.64
N GLY A 113 -2.83 5.77 -10.70
CA GLY A 113 -3.69 5.68 -9.53
C GLY A 113 -3.30 4.52 -8.61
N THR A 114 -3.10 3.32 -9.16
CA THR A 114 -2.64 2.14 -8.40
C THR A 114 -1.28 2.40 -7.75
N PHE A 115 -0.32 2.99 -8.50
CA PHE A 115 0.98 3.35 -7.93
C PHE A 115 0.85 4.29 -6.73
N GLU A 116 0.04 5.36 -6.86
CA GLU A 116 -0.15 6.33 -5.75
C GLU A 116 -0.82 5.70 -4.52
N LEU A 117 -1.67 4.68 -4.72
CA LEU A 117 -2.31 3.94 -3.63
C LEU A 117 -1.32 2.98 -2.94
N ASP A 118 -0.62 2.18 -3.74
CA ASP A 118 0.21 1.08 -3.25
C ASP A 118 1.58 1.53 -2.76
N ARG A 119 2.08 2.69 -3.19
CA ARG A 119 3.40 3.22 -2.77
C ARG A 119 3.55 3.43 -1.26
N SER A 120 2.45 3.41 -0.51
CA SER A 120 2.44 3.48 0.95
C SER A 120 2.22 2.12 1.63
N VAL A 121 1.97 1.05 0.85
CA VAL A 121 1.69 -0.29 1.36
C VAL A 121 2.97 -1.12 1.35
N VAL A 122 3.46 -1.48 2.53
CA VAL A 122 4.69 -2.27 2.68
C VAL A 122 4.55 -3.63 1.99
N GLY A 123 5.55 -3.99 1.18
CA GLY A 123 5.59 -5.27 0.45
C GLY A 123 4.99 -5.21 -0.95
N THR A 124 4.59 -4.04 -1.43
CA THR A 124 4.18 -3.84 -2.82
C THR A 124 5.35 -3.36 -3.68
N LEU A 125 5.31 -3.67 -4.99
CA LEU A 125 6.29 -3.16 -5.96
C LEU A 125 6.32 -1.62 -5.99
N ALA A 126 5.16 -1.00 -5.85
CA ALA A 126 5.04 0.47 -5.79
C ALA A 126 5.78 1.06 -4.59
N ALA A 127 5.68 0.42 -3.41
CA ALA A 127 6.38 0.87 -2.21
C ALA A 127 7.90 0.72 -2.34
N GLU A 128 8.39 -0.38 -2.91
CA GLU A 128 9.82 -0.57 -3.19
C GLU A 128 10.34 0.47 -4.18
N ALA A 129 9.62 0.68 -5.28
CA ALA A 129 9.98 1.66 -6.29
C ALA A 129 9.93 3.11 -5.76
N ASP A 130 9.03 3.42 -4.81
CA ASP A 130 8.97 4.74 -4.18
C ASP A 130 10.09 4.98 -3.17
N ALA A 131 10.52 3.92 -2.45
CA ALA A 131 11.54 4.02 -1.41
C ALA A 131 12.95 4.24 -1.98
N ASP A 132 13.38 3.36 -2.89
CA ASP A 132 14.75 3.28 -3.38
C ASP A 132 14.86 3.43 -4.90
N GLY A 133 13.75 3.55 -5.61
CA GLY A 133 13.71 3.59 -7.06
C GLY A 133 14.32 4.86 -7.66
N ILE A 134 14.85 4.71 -8.87
CA ILE A 134 15.47 5.77 -9.66
C ILE A 134 14.60 6.00 -10.89
N VAL A 135 14.07 7.22 -11.04
CA VAL A 135 13.33 7.60 -12.24
C VAL A 135 14.28 7.64 -13.43
N VAL A 136 14.06 6.76 -14.40
CA VAL A 136 14.88 6.65 -15.62
C VAL A 136 14.22 7.27 -16.85
N TYR A 137 12.87 7.46 -16.81
CA TYR A 137 12.09 8.14 -17.83
C TYR A 137 10.97 8.95 -17.18
N GLY A 138 10.60 10.07 -17.76
CA GLY A 138 9.52 10.94 -17.29
C GLY A 138 9.94 11.90 -16.18
N SER A 139 8.97 12.59 -15.58
CA SER A 139 9.23 13.60 -14.55
C SER A 139 9.25 12.99 -13.15
N PRO A 140 10.21 13.34 -12.30
CA PRO A 140 10.15 13.00 -10.87
C PRO A 140 9.08 13.79 -10.11
N LYS A 141 8.53 14.87 -10.69
CA LYS A 141 7.40 15.61 -10.14
C LYS A 141 6.12 14.82 -10.34
N GLY A 142 5.18 14.96 -9.40
CA GLY A 142 3.95 14.16 -9.29
C GLY A 142 3.34 13.65 -10.59
N LEU A 143 2.84 12.43 -10.54
CA LEU A 143 2.11 11.83 -11.65
C LEU A 143 0.90 12.71 -11.97
N SER A 144 0.64 12.95 -13.25
CA SER A 144 -0.60 13.58 -13.66
C SER A 144 -1.70 12.54 -13.52
N MET A 145 -2.46 12.63 -12.46
CA MET A 145 -3.78 12.01 -12.43
C MET A 145 -4.71 12.86 -13.29
N LYS A 146 -4.47 12.87 -14.60
CA LYS A 146 -5.51 13.33 -15.52
C LYS A 146 -6.76 12.53 -15.17
N SER A 147 -7.88 13.21 -15.07
CA SER A 147 -9.21 12.66 -14.85
C SER A 147 -9.28 11.25 -15.44
N ALA A 148 -9.02 10.25 -14.59
CA ALA A 148 -9.15 8.88 -15.01
C ALA A 148 -10.57 8.74 -15.56
N ASP A 149 -10.73 8.05 -16.65
CA ASP A 149 -12.04 7.58 -17.12
C ASP A 149 -12.79 7.08 -15.86
N PRO A 150 -14.02 7.57 -15.60
CA PRO A 150 -14.80 7.13 -14.44
C PRO A 150 -14.83 5.61 -14.29
N ARG A 151 -14.79 4.89 -15.41
CA ARG A 151 -14.77 3.43 -15.45
C ARG A 151 -13.47 2.84 -14.93
N ALA A 152 -12.30 3.33 -15.40
CA ALA A 152 -11.00 2.87 -14.91
C ALA A 152 -10.80 3.18 -13.41
N ARG A 153 -11.33 4.33 -12.98
CA ARG A 153 -11.35 4.68 -11.56
C ARG A 153 -12.22 3.73 -10.75
N TRP A 154 -13.35 3.32 -11.30
CA TRP A 154 -14.24 2.37 -10.67
C TRP A 154 -13.62 0.97 -10.56
N GLU A 155 -12.89 0.51 -11.57
CA GLU A 155 -12.13 -0.75 -11.49
C GLU A 155 -11.17 -0.75 -10.29
N ALA A 156 -10.42 0.34 -10.08
CA ALA A 156 -9.56 0.48 -8.91
C ALA A 156 -10.34 0.55 -7.58
N VAL A 157 -11.55 1.10 -7.57
CA VAL A 157 -12.45 1.07 -6.39
C VAL A 157 -12.91 -0.37 -6.11
N GLN A 158 -13.20 -1.15 -7.13
CA GLN A 158 -13.59 -2.57 -6.98
C GLN A 158 -12.48 -3.39 -6.32
N GLU A 159 -11.22 -3.19 -6.69
CA GLU A 159 -10.08 -3.85 -6.03
C GLU A 159 -10.05 -3.53 -4.52
N TRP A 160 -10.31 -2.27 -4.11
CA TRP A 160 -10.42 -1.91 -2.70
C TRP A 160 -11.59 -2.58 -1.99
N LEU A 161 -12.75 -2.67 -2.65
CA LEU A 161 -13.92 -3.36 -2.12
C LEU A 161 -13.64 -4.84 -1.90
N GLU A 162 -13.01 -5.52 -2.86
CA GLU A 162 -12.67 -6.94 -2.76
C GLU A 162 -11.76 -7.24 -1.56
N VAL A 163 -10.68 -6.48 -1.39
CA VAL A 163 -9.77 -6.70 -0.26
C VAL A 163 -10.38 -6.27 1.08
N ALA A 164 -11.30 -5.31 1.09
CA ALA A 164 -12.07 -4.95 2.29
C ALA A 164 -13.06 -6.05 2.66
N ASP A 165 -13.72 -6.67 1.67
CA ASP A 165 -14.64 -7.79 1.88
C ASP A 165 -13.94 -9.02 2.47
N VAL A 166 -12.69 -9.29 2.11
CA VAL A 166 -11.88 -10.37 2.73
C VAL A 166 -11.72 -10.12 4.23
N ASP A 167 -11.34 -8.91 4.64
CA ASP A 167 -11.20 -8.58 6.05
C ASP A 167 -12.55 -8.61 6.78
N ARG A 168 -13.59 -8.05 6.18
CA ARG A 168 -14.95 -8.06 6.73
C ARG A 168 -15.47 -9.48 6.93
N ASN A 169 -15.29 -10.38 5.96
CA ASN A 169 -15.72 -11.76 6.05
C ASN A 169 -14.92 -12.53 7.12
N THR A 170 -13.60 -12.27 7.22
CA THR A 170 -12.74 -12.84 8.26
C THR A 170 -13.21 -12.41 9.65
N ALA A 171 -13.49 -11.11 9.84
CA ALA A 171 -14.03 -10.59 11.09
C ALA A 171 -15.35 -11.26 11.46
N THR A 172 -16.25 -11.40 10.49
CA THR A 172 -17.57 -12.04 10.70
C THR A 172 -17.42 -13.51 11.11
N ALA A 173 -16.56 -14.26 10.43
CA ALA A 173 -16.31 -15.67 10.72
C ALA A 173 -15.71 -15.89 12.12
N CYS A 174 -14.89 -14.96 12.60
CA CYS A 174 -14.26 -15.05 13.92
C CYS A 174 -15.13 -14.54 15.08
N LEU A 175 -16.22 -13.82 14.80
CA LEU A 175 -16.97 -13.07 15.82
C LEU A 175 -17.57 -13.96 16.92
N ALA A 176 -18.05 -15.16 16.59
CA ALA A 176 -18.68 -16.07 17.54
C ALA A 176 -17.69 -16.65 18.59
N VAL A 177 -16.38 -16.47 18.40
CA VAL A 177 -15.34 -17.03 19.26
C VAL A 177 -14.69 -15.91 20.08
N ALA A 178 -15.03 -15.80 21.36
CA ALA A 178 -14.59 -14.71 22.24
C ALA A 178 -13.05 -14.55 22.30
N SER A 179 -12.29 -15.65 22.23
CA SER A 179 -10.81 -15.60 22.19
C SER A 179 -10.26 -14.96 20.91
N LEU A 180 -11.07 -14.84 19.85
CA LEU A 180 -10.71 -14.23 18.57
C LEU A 180 -11.17 -12.77 18.43
N HIS A 181 -11.84 -12.18 19.43
CA HIS A 181 -12.25 -10.78 19.40
C HIS A 181 -11.10 -9.80 19.08
N PRO A 182 -9.85 -10.01 19.54
CA PRO A 182 -8.70 -9.20 19.09
C PRO A 182 -8.48 -9.25 17.59
N SER A 183 -8.64 -10.41 16.96
CA SER A 183 -8.51 -10.58 15.50
C SER A 183 -9.69 -9.94 14.77
N VAL A 184 -10.91 -10.05 15.32
CA VAL A 184 -12.09 -9.35 14.78
C VAL A 184 -11.86 -7.85 14.74
N ALA A 185 -11.41 -7.25 15.86
CA ALA A 185 -11.11 -5.83 15.93
C ALA A 185 -10.03 -5.40 14.91
N PHE A 186 -8.97 -6.21 14.75
CA PHE A 186 -7.94 -5.96 13.75
C PHE A 186 -8.51 -5.96 12.34
N HIS A 187 -9.28 -6.97 11.96
CA HIS A 187 -9.86 -7.07 10.62
C HIS A 187 -10.92 -5.99 10.36
N CYS A 188 -11.71 -5.58 11.36
CA CYS A 188 -12.60 -4.43 11.23
C CYS A 188 -11.83 -3.14 10.92
N GLN A 189 -10.72 -2.90 11.61
CA GLN A 189 -9.87 -1.74 11.34
C GLN A 189 -9.27 -1.81 9.92
N GLN A 190 -8.81 -2.97 9.46
CA GLN A 190 -8.25 -3.16 8.12
C GLN A 190 -9.31 -2.96 7.02
N ALA A 191 -10.52 -3.51 7.21
CA ALA A 191 -11.63 -3.30 6.28
C ALA A 191 -11.98 -1.82 6.15
N LEU A 192 -12.11 -1.11 7.28
CA LEU A 192 -12.38 0.33 7.28
C LEU A 192 -11.29 1.13 6.55
N GLU A 193 -10.02 0.85 6.81
CA GLU A 193 -8.91 1.53 6.13
C GLU A 193 -9.00 1.36 4.62
N LYS A 194 -9.31 0.16 4.14
CA LYS A 194 -9.45 -0.16 2.72
C LYS A 194 -10.66 0.53 2.09
N LEU A 195 -11.80 0.57 2.77
CA LEU A 195 -12.99 1.29 2.31
C LEU A 195 -12.74 2.80 2.20
N LEU A 196 -12.09 3.41 3.19
CA LEU A 196 -11.72 4.82 3.14
C LEU A 196 -10.78 5.10 1.95
N LYS A 197 -9.81 4.22 1.68
CA LYS A 197 -8.96 4.32 0.48
C LYS A 197 -9.78 4.18 -0.81
N GLY A 198 -10.77 3.33 -0.85
CA GLY A 198 -11.73 3.22 -1.94
C GLY A 198 -12.45 4.54 -2.21
N PHE A 199 -12.97 5.21 -1.17
CA PHE A 199 -13.57 6.55 -1.29
C PHE A 199 -12.58 7.61 -1.80
N LEU A 200 -11.34 7.60 -1.31
CA LEU A 200 -10.30 8.51 -1.81
C LEU A 200 -10.00 8.26 -3.29
N THR A 201 -9.94 7.00 -3.71
CA THR A 201 -9.75 6.59 -5.11
C THR A 201 -10.91 7.11 -5.96
N LEU A 202 -12.14 6.92 -5.52
CA LEU A 202 -13.34 7.42 -6.19
C LEU A 202 -13.32 8.95 -6.36
N ALA A 203 -12.87 9.66 -5.32
CA ALA A 203 -12.71 11.12 -5.33
C ALA A 203 -11.51 11.61 -6.17
N GLY A 204 -10.68 10.71 -6.71
CA GLY A 204 -9.42 11.08 -7.37
C GLY A 204 -8.42 11.77 -6.42
N LYS A 205 -8.53 11.51 -5.11
CA LYS A 205 -7.64 12.08 -4.10
C LYS A 205 -6.45 11.16 -3.88
N ARG A 206 -5.27 11.75 -3.65
CA ARG A 206 -4.09 10.98 -3.28
C ARG A 206 -4.26 10.40 -1.89
N SER A 207 -4.10 9.08 -1.76
CA SER A 207 -3.88 8.46 -0.46
C SER A 207 -2.54 8.95 0.08
N ARG A 208 -2.53 9.61 1.23
CA ARG A 208 -1.29 9.93 1.94
C ARG A 208 -0.67 8.63 2.47
N LYS A 209 0.65 8.62 2.70
CA LYS A 209 1.36 7.54 3.41
C LYS A 209 0.91 7.51 4.88
N THR A 210 -0.35 7.20 5.11
CA THR A 210 -0.93 7.15 6.46
C THR A 210 -1.83 5.93 6.62
N HIS A 211 -1.73 5.31 7.76
CA HIS A 211 -2.66 4.30 8.26
C HIS A 211 -3.61 4.89 9.31
N SER A 212 -3.60 6.22 9.45
CA SER A 212 -4.46 6.94 10.38
C SER A 212 -5.88 7.02 9.82
N LEU A 213 -6.80 6.24 10.40
CA LEU A 213 -8.22 6.29 10.05
C LEU A 213 -8.78 7.70 10.18
N LYS A 214 -8.29 8.49 11.15
CA LYS A 214 -8.70 9.87 11.34
C LYS A 214 -8.34 10.76 10.14
N GLU A 215 -7.12 10.59 9.59
CA GLU A 215 -6.69 11.39 8.43
C GLU A 215 -7.39 10.93 7.16
N LEU A 216 -7.51 9.61 6.94
CA LEU A 216 -8.21 9.05 5.80
C LEU A 216 -9.70 9.43 5.83
N GLY A 217 -10.33 9.32 7.00
CA GLY A 217 -11.72 9.70 7.21
C GLY A 217 -11.98 11.17 6.89
N ALA A 218 -11.16 12.08 7.43
CA ALA A 218 -11.32 13.51 7.19
C ALA A 218 -11.22 13.88 5.69
N ILE A 219 -10.37 13.19 4.91
CA ILE A 219 -10.27 13.42 3.47
C ILE A 219 -11.48 12.83 2.74
N ALA A 220 -11.96 11.65 3.16
CA ALA A 220 -13.13 11.00 2.58
C ALA A 220 -14.42 11.81 2.82
N GLU A 221 -14.67 12.23 4.07
CA GLU A 221 -15.80 13.08 4.46
C GLU A 221 -15.86 14.41 3.68
N ALA A 222 -14.71 15.01 3.43
CA ALA A 222 -14.65 16.25 2.64
C ALA A 222 -15.12 16.08 1.18
N SER A 223 -15.13 14.85 0.66
CA SER A 223 -15.57 14.52 -0.69
C SER A 223 -16.95 13.85 -0.71
N PHE A 224 -17.32 13.18 0.38
CA PHE A 224 -18.54 12.40 0.57
C PHE A 224 -19.12 12.72 1.96
N PRO A 225 -19.80 13.87 2.13
CA PRO A 225 -20.35 14.27 3.42
C PRO A 225 -21.36 13.26 4.02
N GLU A 226 -22.01 12.47 3.17
CA GLU A 226 -22.98 11.44 3.55
C GLU A 226 -22.41 10.32 4.42
N ILE A 227 -21.08 10.09 4.37
CA ILE A 227 -20.44 9.06 5.20
C ILE A 227 -19.92 9.60 6.54
N ALA A 228 -20.09 10.88 6.84
CA ALA A 228 -19.48 11.54 8.03
C ALA A 228 -19.84 10.83 9.33
N ASP A 229 -21.11 10.48 9.55
CA ASP A 229 -21.57 9.80 10.77
C ASP A 229 -20.93 8.40 10.90
N LEU A 230 -20.79 7.67 9.80
CA LEU A 230 -20.17 6.34 9.78
C LEU A 230 -18.67 6.44 10.11
N VAL A 231 -17.97 7.42 9.56
CA VAL A 231 -16.55 7.67 9.85
C VAL A 231 -16.37 8.12 11.29
N ALA A 232 -17.24 9.00 11.81
CA ALA A 232 -17.22 9.44 13.20
C ALA A 232 -17.40 8.29 14.19
N ALA A 233 -18.26 7.30 13.88
CA ALA A 233 -18.47 6.10 14.69
C ALA A 233 -17.20 5.22 14.78
N ALA A 234 -16.31 5.31 13.80
CA ALA A 234 -15.11 4.47 13.67
C ALA A 234 -13.79 5.17 14.04
N LYS A 235 -13.82 6.45 14.45
CA LYS A 235 -12.62 7.29 14.68
C LYS A 235 -11.60 6.70 15.66
N ASP A 236 -12.05 5.92 16.63
CA ASP A 236 -11.21 5.39 17.71
C ASP A 236 -10.60 4.02 17.36
N TRP A 237 -10.92 3.43 16.20
CA TRP A 237 -10.45 2.10 15.82
C TRP A 237 -8.99 2.06 15.35
N SER A 238 -8.34 3.21 15.13
CA SER A 238 -6.91 3.27 14.74
C SER A 238 -6.01 2.48 15.70
N GLY A 239 -6.37 2.42 16.99
CA GLY A 239 -5.66 1.65 17.99
C GLY A 239 -5.79 0.13 17.85
N TRP A 240 -6.80 -0.38 17.16
CA TRP A 240 -7.09 -1.81 17.08
C TRP A 240 -6.01 -2.57 16.28
N ALA A 241 -5.43 -1.97 15.26
CA ALA A 241 -4.35 -2.57 14.46
C ALA A 241 -3.11 -2.93 15.29
N VAL A 242 -2.78 -2.13 16.30
CA VAL A 242 -1.55 -2.29 17.09
C VAL A 242 -1.83 -2.88 18.47
N ASN A 243 -2.92 -2.42 19.10
CA ASN A 243 -3.20 -2.72 20.50
C ASN A 243 -3.39 -4.19 20.82
N TYR A 244 -3.90 -4.97 19.87
CA TYR A 244 -4.24 -6.37 20.09
C TYR A 244 -3.30 -7.35 19.39
N ARG A 245 -2.40 -6.88 18.55
CA ARG A 245 -1.48 -7.72 17.78
C ARG A 245 -0.14 -7.95 18.47
N TYR A 246 0.29 -7.03 19.34
CA TYR A 246 1.60 -7.10 19.97
C TYR A 246 1.51 -7.16 21.50
N PRO A 247 2.41 -7.91 22.17
CA PRO A 247 2.48 -7.92 23.63
C PRO A 247 2.72 -6.51 24.18
N SER A 248 1.97 -6.11 25.21
CA SER A 248 2.21 -4.82 25.86
C SER A 248 3.36 -4.95 26.88
N PRO A 249 4.44 -4.16 26.75
CA PRO A 249 5.57 -4.22 27.70
C PRO A 249 5.18 -3.82 29.13
N ARG A 250 4.06 -3.13 29.32
CA ARG A 250 3.63 -2.59 30.64
C ARG A 250 2.52 -3.37 31.32
N ARG A 251 2.18 -4.58 30.89
CA ARG A 251 1.10 -5.43 31.47
C ARG A 251 -0.21 -4.69 31.77
N ARG A 252 -0.50 -3.56 31.15
CA ARG A 252 -1.82 -2.94 31.25
C ARG A 252 -2.81 -3.87 30.57
N ARG A 253 -3.75 -4.42 31.34
CA ARG A 253 -4.93 -5.10 30.76
C ARG A 253 -5.63 -4.10 29.84
N ARG A 254 -5.50 -4.31 28.53
CA ARG A 254 -6.27 -3.57 27.56
C ARG A 254 -7.69 -4.13 27.60
N THR A 255 -8.67 -3.25 27.74
CA THR A 255 -10.06 -3.66 27.59
C THR A 255 -10.26 -4.06 26.15
N LEU A 256 -10.59 -5.34 25.94
CA LEU A 256 -10.94 -5.82 24.60
C LEU A 256 -12.34 -5.29 24.25
N PRO A 257 -12.61 -4.97 22.97
CA PRO A 257 -13.96 -4.63 22.55
C PRO A 257 -14.88 -5.83 22.80
N GLY A 258 -16.06 -5.54 23.35
CA GLY A 258 -17.09 -6.57 23.55
C GLY A 258 -17.74 -6.99 22.23
N GLU A 259 -18.43 -8.12 22.24
CA GLU A 259 -19.11 -8.65 21.04
C GLU A 259 -20.07 -7.63 20.43
N ASP A 260 -20.85 -6.92 21.23
CA ASP A 260 -21.78 -5.89 20.75
C ASP A 260 -21.07 -4.71 20.08
N GLU A 261 -19.88 -4.33 20.57
CA GLU A 261 -19.06 -3.29 19.94
C GLU A 261 -18.54 -3.76 18.60
N LEU A 262 -18.08 -5.01 18.50
CA LEU A 262 -17.61 -5.60 17.25
C LEU A 262 -18.73 -5.79 16.23
N ARG A 263 -19.95 -6.14 16.68
CA ARG A 263 -21.14 -6.19 15.82
C ARG A 263 -21.49 -4.81 15.25
N ARG A 264 -21.43 -3.76 16.08
CA ARG A 264 -21.61 -2.38 15.60
C ARG A 264 -20.54 -1.98 14.61
N ALA A 265 -19.29 -2.40 14.83
CA ALA A 265 -18.21 -2.14 13.90
C ALA A 265 -18.46 -2.79 12.54
N LEU A 266 -18.88 -4.04 12.51
CA LEU A 266 -19.24 -4.73 11.26
C LEU A 266 -20.40 -4.03 10.55
N ALA A 267 -21.42 -3.56 11.28
CA ALA A 267 -22.52 -2.81 10.68
C ALA A 267 -22.08 -1.49 10.03
N VAL A 268 -21.11 -0.77 10.64
CA VAL A 268 -20.52 0.43 10.05
C VAL A 268 -19.73 0.09 8.78
N ILE A 269 -18.97 -1.00 8.78
CA ILE A 269 -18.24 -1.48 7.61
C ILE A 269 -19.20 -1.82 6.47
N ASP A 270 -20.28 -2.55 6.77
CA ASP A 270 -21.32 -2.92 5.81
C ASP A 270 -21.98 -1.69 5.19
N ALA A 271 -22.31 -0.69 6.00
CA ALA A 271 -22.89 0.56 5.54
C ALA A 271 -21.93 1.34 4.63
N LEU A 272 -20.67 1.51 5.03
CA LEU A 272 -19.66 2.17 4.20
C LEU A 272 -19.41 1.44 2.87
N ALA A 273 -19.37 0.11 2.89
CA ALA A 273 -19.24 -0.69 1.68
C ALA A 273 -20.45 -0.54 0.75
N ALA A 274 -21.66 -0.43 1.31
CA ALA A 274 -22.88 -0.18 0.56
C ALA A 274 -22.85 1.20 -0.11
N GLU A 275 -22.48 2.26 0.61
CA GLU A 275 -22.34 3.62 0.06
C GLU A 275 -21.31 3.64 -1.07
N LEU A 276 -20.14 3.01 -0.87
CA LEU A 276 -19.10 2.96 -1.89
C LEU A 276 -19.57 2.20 -3.15
N ARG A 277 -20.34 1.11 -3.00
CA ARG A 277 -20.92 0.36 -4.13
C ARG A 277 -22.02 1.15 -4.84
N ALA A 278 -22.82 1.91 -4.10
CA ALA A 278 -23.88 2.76 -4.67
C ALA A 278 -23.32 3.88 -5.56
N ALA A 279 -22.08 4.29 -5.33
CA ALA A 279 -21.38 5.30 -6.12
C ALA A 279 -20.85 4.79 -7.49
N ASN A 280 -21.18 3.54 -7.87
CA ASN A 280 -20.83 3.00 -9.18
C ASN A 280 -21.40 3.89 -10.31
N PRO A 281 -20.57 4.42 -11.23
CA PRO A 281 -21.03 5.25 -12.34
C PRO A 281 -21.85 4.47 -13.39
N GLU A 282 -21.71 3.14 -13.42
CA GLU A 282 -22.50 2.24 -14.26
C GLU A 282 -23.20 1.20 -13.37
N PRO A 283 -24.33 1.50 -12.72
CA PRO A 283 -25.03 0.50 -11.93
C PRO A 283 -25.47 -0.67 -12.83
N PRO A 284 -25.50 -1.91 -12.32
CA PRO A 284 -25.87 -3.07 -13.12
C PRO A 284 -27.23 -2.84 -13.77
N VAL A 285 -27.29 -3.06 -15.09
CA VAL A 285 -28.57 -3.03 -15.84
C VAL A 285 -29.53 -3.99 -15.13
N ARG A 286 -30.59 -3.48 -14.53
CA ARG A 286 -31.64 -4.33 -13.95
C ARG A 286 -32.17 -5.23 -15.05
N PRO A 287 -32.13 -6.56 -14.91
CA PRO A 287 -32.71 -7.44 -15.91
C PRO A 287 -34.16 -6.99 -16.13
N GLY A 288 -34.46 -6.65 -17.38
CA GLY A 288 -35.75 -6.13 -17.78
C GLY A 288 -36.84 -7.09 -17.27
N ARG A 289 -37.85 -6.54 -16.62
CA ARG A 289 -39.07 -7.26 -16.27
C ARG A 289 -39.56 -7.92 -17.56
N PRO A 290 -39.79 -9.25 -17.61
CA PRO A 290 -40.30 -9.86 -18.83
C PRO A 290 -41.62 -9.12 -19.21
N ALA A 291 -41.68 -8.70 -20.48
CA ALA A 291 -42.90 -8.08 -20.99
C ALA A 291 -44.04 -9.05 -20.75
N SER A 292 -45.01 -8.60 -19.97
CA SER A 292 -46.27 -9.31 -19.77
C SER A 292 -46.96 -9.40 -21.15
N SER A 293 -46.88 -10.58 -21.74
CA SER A 293 -47.68 -10.89 -22.95
C SER A 293 -49.14 -10.89 -22.52
N ALA A 294 -49.85 -9.88 -23.00
CA ALA A 294 -51.32 -9.85 -23.03
C ALA A 294 -51.84 -10.75 -24.13
#